data_34e46e20799df47aaa6108f28f6523fd
#
_entry.id   34e46e20799df47aaa6108f28f6523fd
#
_cell.length_a   1.000
_cell.length_b   1.000
_cell.length_c   1.000
_cell.angle_alpha   90.00
_cell.angle_beta   90.00
_cell.angle_gamma   90.00
#
_symmetry.space_group_name_H-M   'P 1'
#
loop_
_entity.id
_entity.type
_entity.pdbx_description
1 polymer ?
#
loop_
_entity_poly.entity_id
_entity_poly.type
_entity_poly.pdbx_seq_one_letter_code
_entity_poly.pdbx_strand_id
1 'polypeptide(L)'
;MGATPRSNCRVVDKFRLPPISRFTAILLAISIGLAAIGMGGWWWLQRSSPLHFQAEQLHEPAAARFLPRNANLSFYLQLDPNQLPAYGRAVARSKQRNSAANALTQLRNGLFATAGLNYNNELSNWIGPELAIALTASSNNQIQPSWVLALSSRTANGAREFLQTFWQTRSLAGGDLSISSYRGLGLISSSNPEAPLATALINDQLVLITSSRDALEDALDSSQVDALNQSSDPQLQNWLKQNRKGVALLRSDATGISQLLGLPAKLVAEEQMQQLVGSIAVQGSELQLAAQISTGIDRNDPPLGDRANQWLQQLRHSADQINISNANSSLNSLLTVAVTKPGPLLNELQRQNQGPLLLALINSNQWLAATDVANPSPEALNQPLHLAGFDPTSINSMDVWSRLSGQTNRAGELKAILAGASASKANVRWWSNNFDELQNQLQTKGVNKKAPFIDAKSVAFSQLGPKLSRDLLGHWSFWQGLQLLAAQPLSPAVNGLEYMLEEDKTSLDLKATLHFS
;
A
#
# COMPACT_ATOMS: atom_id res chain seq x y z
N MET A 1 11.71 90.39 -17.03
CA MET A 1 11.29 89.90 -15.72
C MET A 1 10.80 88.46 -15.95
N GLY A 2 11.61 87.52 -15.68
CA GLY A 2 11.29 86.10 -15.85
C GLY A 2 12.23 85.26 -15.00
N ALA A 3 11.72 84.71 -13.90
CA ALA A 3 12.48 83.91 -12.98
C ALA A 3 12.51 82.44 -13.41
N THR A 4 13.68 81.87 -13.55
CA THR A 4 13.92 80.45 -13.78
C THR A 4 13.94 79.70 -12.45
N PRO A 5 13.28 78.53 -12.34
CA PRO A 5 13.40 77.69 -11.13
C PRO A 5 14.64 76.82 -11.23
N ARG A 6 15.41 76.85 -10.15
CA ARG A 6 16.55 75.93 -9.91
C ARG A 6 16.12 74.50 -9.71
N SER A 7 16.64 73.56 -10.52
CA SER A 7 16.52 72.13 -10.32
C SER A 7 17.45 71.69 -9.17
N ASN A 8 16.85 71.16 -8.09
CA ASN A 8 17.57 70.48 -7.03
C ASN A 8 17.99 69.08 -7.50
N CYS A 9 19.26 68.91 -7.81
CA CYS A 9 19.87 67.59 -8.00
C CYS A 9 20.10 66.95 -6.63
N ARG A 10 19.27 65.95 -6.29
CA ARG A 10 19.56 65.06 -5.13
C ARG A 10 20.78 64.20 -5.45
N VAL A 11 21.84 64.44 -4.74
CA VAL A 11 23.02 63.57 -4.68
C VAL A 11 22.60 62.26 -4.03
N VAL A 12 22.63 61.20 -4.81
CA VAL A 12 22.46 59.82 -4.28
C VAL A 12 23.78 59.49 -3.57
N ASP A 13 23.72 59.45 -2.25
CA ASP A 13 24.82 58.96 -1.41
C ASP A 13 25.13 57.51 -1.77
N LYS A 14 26.26 57.30 -2.44
CA LYS A 14 26.82 55.96 -2.64
C LYS A 14 27.23 55.40 -1.28
N PHE A 15 26.45 54.44 -0.76
CA PHE A 15 26.86 53.60 0.37
C PHE A 15 28.24 53.00 0.06
N ARG A 16 29.32 53.64 0.57
CA ARG A 16 30.65 53.05 0.59
C ARG A 16 30.67 52.08 1.76
N LEU A 17 30.62 50.78 1.47
CA LEU A 17 30.91 49.73 2.44
C LEU A 17 32.32 50.00 3.01
N PRO A 18 32.54 49.93 4.32
CA PRO A 18 33.84 50.10 4.92
C PRO A 18 34.82 49.06 4.34
N PRO A 19 36.12 49.39 4.18
CA PRO A 19 37.10 48.44 3.68
C PRO A 19 37.17 47.23 4.62
N ILE A 20 36.76 46.08 4.09
CA ILE A 20 36.84 44.79 4.83
C ILE A 20 38.28 44.58 5.18
N SER A 21 38.60 44.51 6.47
CA SER A 21 39.97 44.24 6.92
C SER A 21 40.41 42.87 6.38
N ARG A 22 41.71 42.71 6.07
CA ARG A 22 42.24 41.43 5.54
C ARG A 22 41.85 40.26 6.45
N PHE A 23 41.74 40.48 7.74
CA PHE A 23 41.33 39.50 8.74
C PHE A 23 39.84 39.09 8.55
N THR A 24 38.93 40.05 8.38
CA THR A 24 37.50 39.76 8.15
C THR A 24 37.27 39.09 6.82
N ALA A 25 38.03 39.40 5.76
CA ALA A 25 37.97 38.72 4.48
C ALA A 25 38.41 37.24 4.56
N ILE A 26 39.48 36.96 5.32
CA ILE A 26 39.96 35.60 5.55
C ILE A 26 38.96 34.81 6.39
N LEU A 27 38.40 35.41 7.44
CA LEU A 27 37.40 34.76 8.29
C LEU A 27 36.10 34.44 7.51
N LEU A 28 35.67 35.35 6.64
CA LEU A 28 34.52 35.14 5.74
C LEU A 28 34.79 34.01 4.73
N ALA A 29 35.99 33.98 4.15
CA ALA A 29 36.38 32.92 3.20
C ALA A 29 36.43 31.53 3.88
N ILE A 30 36.93 31.45 5.10
CA ILE A 30 36.94 30.22 5.90
C ILE A 30 35.51 29.78 6.26
N SER A 31 34.65 30.72 6.67
CA SER A 31 33.26 30.44 7.00
C SER A 31 32.45 29.93 5.76
N ILE A 32 32.66 30.55 4.60
CA ILE A 32 32.06 30.10 3.34
C ILE A 32 32.61 28.72 2.94
N GLY A 33 33.90 28.49 3.08
CA GLY A 33 34.55 27.20 2.83
C GLY A 33 33.99 26.09 3.72
N LEU A 34 33.84 26.32 5.01
CA LEU A 34 33.23 25.38 5.95
C LEU A 34 31.75 25.13 5.65
N ALA A 35 30.99 26.17 5.30
CA ALA A 35 29.61 26.04 4.89
C ALA A 35 29.47 25.21 3.60
N ALA A 36 30.33 25.44 2.61
CA ALA A 36 30.37 24.68 1.37
C ALA A 36 30.72 23.18 1.59
N ILE A 37 31.73 22.93 2.46
CA ILE A 37 32.10 21.55 2.86
C ILE A 37 30.94 20.90 3.64
N GLY A 38 30.30 21.63 4.55
CA GLY A 38 29.16 21.16 5.33
C GLY A 38 27.95 20.84 4.43
N MET A 39 27.61 21.72 3.50
CA MET A 39 26.52 21.50 2.53
C MET A 39 26.85 20.39 1.53
N GLY A 40 28.08 20.34 1.00
CA GLY A 40 28.55 19.29 0.11
C GLY A 40 28.59 17.92 0.80
N GLY A 41 29.10 17.88 2.03
CA GLY A 41 29.11 16.67 2.86
C GLY A 41 27.70 16.21 3.23
N TRP A 42 26.82 17.14 3.58
CA TRP A 42 25.39 16.85 3.84
C TRP A 42 24.69 16.34 2.60
N TRP A 43 24.88 16.99 1.44
CA TRP A 43 24.29 16.57 0.17
C TRP A 43 24.81 15.20 -0.27
N TRP A 44 26.12 14.93 -0.10
CA TRP A 44 26.72 13.62 -0.38
C TRP A 44 26.20 12.53 0.57
N LEU A 45 26.11 12.81 1.88
CA LEU A 45 25.53 11.90 2.88
C LEU A 45 24.06 11.61 2.60
N GLN A 46 23.29 12.62 2.19
CA GLN A 46 21.87 12.45 1.86
C GLN A 46 21.68 11.59 0.60
N ARG A 47 22.55 11.77 -0.40
CA ARG A 47 22.50 11.02 -1.65
C ARG A 47 23.05 9.59 -1.54
N SER A 48 24.00 9.35 -0.64
CA SER A 48 24.52 8.02 -0.33
C SER A 48 23.75 7.29 0.78
N SER A 49 22.82 7.97 1.45
CA SER A 49 21.98 7.37 2.46
C SER A 49 20.95 6.44 1.84
N PRO A 50 20.78 5.19 2.33
CA PRO A 50 19.71 4.32 1.87
C PRO A 50 18.30 4.88 2.15
N LEU A 51 18.19 5.92 2.98
CA LEU A 51 16.92 6.61 3.28
C LEU A 51 16.43 7.52 2.15
N HIS A 52 17.23 7.78 1.10
CA HIS A 52 16.79 8.59 -0.04
C HIS A 52 15.57 8.01 -0.76
N PHE A 53 15.34 6.70 -0.68
CA PHE A 53 14.13 6.05 -1.21
C PHE A 53 12.81 6.66 -0.72
N GLN A 54 12.82 7.27 0.46
CA GLN A 54 11.63 7.94 1.02
C GLN A 54 11.28 9.26 0.31
N ALA A 55 12.22 9.82 -0.44
CA ALA A 55 12.07 11.13 -1.09
C ALA A 55 11.99 11.05 -2.62
N GLU A 56 12.23 9.88 -3.21
CA GLU A 56 12.20 9.71 -4.66
C GLU A 56 10.80 9.93 -5.24
N GLN A 57 10.77 10.58 -6.40
CA GLN A 57 9.54 10.79 -7.16
C GLN A 57 9.42 9.72 -8.23
N LEU A 58 8.21 9.21 -8.38
CA LEU A 58 7.90 8.28 -9.44
C LEU A 58 7.90 9.00 -10.80
N HIS A 59 8.49 8.34 -11.77
CA HIS A 59 8.55 8.81 -13.15
C HIS A 59 8.05 7.72 -14.10
N GLU A 60 7.86 8.07 -15.37
CA GLU A 60 7.46 7.10 -16.38
C GLU A 60 8.56 6.07 -16.57
N PRO A 61 8.28 4.76 -16.35
CA PRO A 61 9.29 3.73 -16.51
C PRO A 61 9.64 3.51 -17.98
N ALA A 62 10.93 3.42 -18.29
CA ALA A 62 11.37 3.13 -19.67
C ALA A 62 10.81 1.80 -20.21
N ALA A 63 10.57 0.84 -19.33
CA ALA A 63 9.96 -0.44 -19.65
C ALA A 63 8.49 -0.36 -20.06
N ALA A 64 7.74 0.68 -19.64
CA ALA A 64 6.29 0.78 -19.87
C ALA A 64 5.91 0.69 -21.37
N ARG A 65 6.79 1.15 -22.25
CA ARG A 65 6.63 1.06 -23.70
C ARG A 65 6.64 -0.38 -24.22
N PHE A 66 7.32 -1.30 -23.53
CA PHE A 66 7.47 -2.69 -23.95
C PHE A 66 6.51 -3.63 -23.23
N LEU A 67 5.77 -3.15 -22.24
CA LEU A 67 4.80 -3.97 -21.53
C LEU A 67 3.42 -3.85 -22.16
N PRO A 68 2.79 -4.99 -22.53
CA PRO A 68 1.47 -4.99 -23.15
C PRO A 68 0.40 -4.37 -22.24
N ARG A 69 -0.49 -3.56 -22.84
CA ARG A 69 -1.57 -2.91 -22.11
C ARG A 69 -2.59 -3.89 -21.52
N ASN A 70 -2.73 -5.06 -22.12
CA ASN A 70 -3.59 -6.14 -21.65
C ASN A 70 -2.94 -7.07 -20.62
N ALA A 71 -1.77 -6.70 -20.08
CA ALA A 71 -1.17 -7.46 -18.99
C ALA A 71 -2.09 -7.45 -17.76
N ASN A 72 -2.28 -8.63 -17.15
CA ASN A 72 -3.14 -8.78 -15.98
C ASN A 72 -2.57 -8.02 -14.77
N LEU A 73 -1.24 -8.07 -14.61
CA LEU A 73 -0.53 -7.38 -13.53
C LEU A 73 0.83 -6.89 -14.04
N SER A 74 1.15 -5.65 -13.75
CA SER A 74 2.47 -5.07 -14.00
C SER A 74 2.99 -4.37 -12.75
N PHE A 75 4.25 -4.59 -12.47
CA PHE A 75 4.96 -4.00 -11.35
C PHE A 75 6.24 -3.35 -11.87
N TYR A 76 6.45 -2.08 -11.52
CA TYR A 76 7.63 -1.31 -11.88
C TYR A 76 8.35 -0.88 -10.60
N LEU A 77 9.55 -1.38 -10.39
CA LEU A 77 10.41 -0.98 -9.29
C LEU A 77 11.35 0.12 -9.77
N GLN A 78 11.36 1.24 -9.08
CA GLN A 78 12.17 2.43 -9.39
C GLN A 78 13.13 2.71 -8.23
N LEU A 79 13.97 1.74 -7.94
CA LEU A 79 15.04 1.86 -6.94
C LEU A 79 16.19 0.93 -7.29
N ASP A 80 17.38 1.26 -6.80
CA ASP A 80 18.55 0.39 -6.94
C ASP A 80 18.41 -0.86 -6.07
N PRO A 81 18.26 -2.07 -6.67
CA PRO A 81 18.12 -3.30 -5.89
C PRO A 81 19.31 -3.60 -4.97
N ASN A 82 20.49 -3.06 -5.26
CA ASN A 82 21.68 -3.23 -4.41
C ASN A 82 21.54 -2.54 -3.05
N GLN A 83 20.72 -1.50 -2.96
CA GLN A 83 20.55 -0.71 -1.74
C GLN A 83 19.45 -1.24 -0.81
N LEU A 84 18.63 -2.19 -1.26
CA LEU A 84 17.55 -2.76 -0.44
C LEU A 84 18.02 -3.30 0.92
N PRO A 85 19.11 -4.09 1.02
CA PRO A 85 19.58 -4.58 2.31
C PRO A 85 20.07 -3.47 3.24
N ALA A 86 20.69 -2.42 2.68
CA ALA A 86 21.14 -1.27 3.44
C ALA A 86 19.96 -0.46 3.99
N TYR A 87 18.89 -0.30 3.19
CA TYR A 87 17.64 0.33 3.65
C TYR A 87 17.02 -0.44 4.82
N GLY A 88 16.84 -1.75 4.69
CA GLY A 88 16.30 -2.59 5.77
C GLY A 88 17.10 -2.48 7.06
N ARG A 89 18.43 -2.44 6.96
CA ARG A 89 19.32 -2.23 8.13
C ARG A 89 19.15 -0.85 8.75
N ALA A 90 18.93 0.19 7.94
CA ALA A 90 18.81 1.57 8.40
C ALA A 90 17.49 1.82 9.16
N VAL A 91 16.36 1.25 8.69
CA VAL A 91 15.04 1.51 9.25
C VAL A 91 14.65 0.57 10.40
N ALA A 92 15.22 -0.63 10.44
CA ALA A 92 14.89 -1.62 11.45
C ALA A 92 15.43 -1.26 12.86
N ARG A 93 14.72 -1.71 13.89
CA ARG A 93 15.15 -1.59 15.28
C ARG A 93 16.50 -2.26 15.49
N SER A 94 17.31 -1.75 16.42
CA SER A 94 18.70 -2.18 16.63
C SER A 94 18.90 -3.70 16.70
N LYS A 95 17.98 -4.42 17.35
CA LYS A 95 18.04 -5.90 17.48
C LYS A 95 17.65 -6.66 16.20
N GLN A 96 17.00 -5.99 15.25
CA GLN A 96 16.43 -6.61 14.04
C GLN A 96 17.19 -6.22 12.76
N ARG A 97 18.18 -5.34 12.82
CA ARG A 97 18.90 -4.78 11.66
C ARG A 97 19.45 -5.84 10.70
N ASN A 98 20.11 -6.86 11.23
CA ASN A 98 20.67 -7.91 10.40
C ASN A 98 19.58 -8.82 9.80
N SER A 99 18.54 -9.13 10.57
CA SER A 99 17.41 -9.93 10.09
C SER A 99 16.67 -9.20 8.96
N ALA A 100 16.40 -7.89 9.10
CA ALA A 100 15.76 -7.08 8.06
C ALA A 100 16.61 -7.01 6.79
N ALA A 101 17.92 -6.77 6.91
CA ALA A 101 18.82 -6.75 5.77
C ALA A 101 18.87 -8.11 5.05
N ASN A 102 18.92 -9.22 5.80
CA ASN A 102 18.91 -10.57 5.24
C ASN A 102 17.57 -10.88 4.55
N ALA A 103 16.44 -10.47 5.14
CA ALA A 103 15.12 -10.65 4.55
C ALA A 103 15.01 -9.98 3.17
N LEU A 104 15.43 -8.71 3.08
CA LEU A 104 15.42 -7.98 1.81
C LEU A 104 16.44 -8.53 0.79
N THR A 105 17.59 -9.03 1.27
CA THR A 105 18.55 -9.72 0.39
C THR A 105 17.95 -10.99 -0.21
N GLN A 106 17.30 -11.80 0.61
CA GLN A 106 16.69 -13.05 0.16
C GLN A 106 15.49 -12.79 -0.74
N LEU A 107 14.64 -11.82 -0.40
CA LEU A 107 13.51 -11.41 -1.24
C LEU A 107 13.99 -10.97 -2.63
N ARG A 108 15.01 -10.11 -2.69
CA ARG A 108 15.63 -9.68 -3.94
C ARG A 108 16.16 -10.87 -4.73
N ASN A 109 16.98 -11.71 -4.11
CA ASN A 109 17.60 -12.86 -4.78
C ASN A 109 16.53 -13.87 -5.25
N GLY A 110 15.50 -14.13 -4.44
CA GLY A 110 14.39 -15.01 -4.78
C GLY A 110 13.57 -14.50 -5.96
N LEU A 111 13.31 -13.18 -6.04
CA LEU A 111 12.63 -12.58 -7.18
C LEU A 111 13.34 -12.88 -8.51
N PHE A 112 14.65 -12.70 -8.56
CA PHE A 112 15.42 -12.99 -9.78
C PHE A 112 15.60 -14.49 -10.04
N ALA A 113 15.67 -15.30 -8.98
CA ALA A 113 15.77 -16.75 -9.11
C ALA A 113 14.54 -17.37 -9.79
N THR A 114 13.35 -16.79 -9.65
CA THR A 114 12.14 -17.24 -10.37
C THR A 114 12.25 -17.07 -11.89
N ALA A 115 13.05 -16.12 -12.34
CA ALA A 115 13.40 -15.94 -13.76
C ALA A 115 14.66 -16.72 -14.17
N GLY A 116 15.18 -17.61 -13.30
CA GLY A 116 16.38 -18.38 -13.54
C GLY A 116 17.67 -17.54 -13.53
N LEU A 117 17.69 -16.42 -12.79
CA LEU A 117 18.80 -15.47 -12.72
C LEU A 117 19.44 -15.47 -11.33
N ASN A 118 20.76 -15.45 -11.27
CA ASN A 118 21.51 -15.27 -10.03
C ASN A 118 21.87 -13.80 -9.84
N TYR A 119 21.21 -13.14 -8.88
CA TYR A 119 21.40 -11.72 -8.65
C TYR A 119 22.86 -11.35 -8.37
N ASN A 120 23.52 -12.05 -7.44
CA ASN A 120 24.85 -11.67 -6.99
C ASN A 120 25.92 -11.89 -8.07
N ASN A 121 25.80 -12.95 -8.84
CA ASN A 121 26.81 -13.34 -9.82
C ASN A 121 26.57 -12.72 -11.20
N GLU A 122 25.30 -12.53 -11.58
CA GLU A 122 24.93 -12.16 -12.95
C GLU A 122 24.44 -10.72 -13.09
N LEU A 123 23.80 -10.15 -12.04
CA LEU A 123 23.08 -8.88 -12.17
C LEU A 123 23.68 -7.72 -11.39
N SER A 124 24.24 -7.98 -10.19
CA SER A 124 24.60 -6.94 -9.21
C SER A 124 25.52 -5.84 -9.75
N ASN A 125 26.37 -6.17 -10.71
CA ASN A 125 27.41 -5.26 -11.22
C ASN A 125 26.88 -4.27 -12.27
N TRP A 126 25.82 -4.62 -12.99
CA TRP A 126 25.35 -3.84 -14.13
C TRP A 126 23.90 -3.38 -14.03
N ILE A 127 23.05 -4.04 -13.22
CA ILE A 127 21.63 -3.70 -13.11
C ILE A 127 21.43 -2.26 -12.65
N GLY A 128 20.56 -1.54 -13.36
CA GLY A 128 20.18 -0.17 -13.07
C GLY A 128 19.05 -0.07 -12.04
N PRO A 129 18.56 1.15 -11.80
CA PRO A 129 17.55 1.42 -10.78
C PRO A 129 16.11 1.08 -11.22
N GLU A 130 15.89 0.76 -12.51
CA GLU A 130 14.55 0.42 -13.00
C GLU A 130 14.47 -1.06 -13.33
N LEU A 131 13.42 -1.68 -12.80
CA LEU A 131 13.04 -3.05 -13.11
C LEU A 131 11.52 -3.09 -13.31
N ALA A 132 11.05 -3.84 -14.31
CA ALA A 132 9.64 -4.07 -14.50
C ALA A 132 9.34 -5.54 -14.76
N ILE A 133 8.22 -6.02 -14.24
CA ILE A 133 7.67 -7.32 -14.53
C ILE A 133 6.21 -7.19 -14.93
N ALA A 134 5.79 -7.86 -15.98
CA ALA A 134 4.39 -7.99 -16.37
C ALA A 134 3.99 -9.45 -16.50
N LEU A 135 2.79 -9.77 -16.05
CA LEU A 135 2.15 -11.05 -16.22
C LEU A 135 1.01 -10.88 -17.23
N THR A 136 1.02 -11.68 -18.27
CA THR A 136 -0.03 -11.69 -19.30
C THR A 136 -0.79 -13.00 -19.27
N ALA A 137 -2.04 -12.99 -19.72
CA ALA A 137 -2.78 -14.22 -19.93
C ALA A 137 -2.04 -15.11 -20.93
N SER A 138 -2.08 -16.41 -20.73
CA SER A 138 -1.48 -17.37 -21.69
C SER A 138 -2.21 -17.30 -23.03
N SER A 139 -1.47 -17.07 -24.12
CA SER A 139 -2.04 -16.95 -25.47
C SER A 139 -2.37 -18.29 -26.13
N ASN A 140 -1.81 -19.41 -25.69
CA ASN A 140 -1.87 -20.68 -26.40
C ASN A 140 -2.11 -21.88 -25.49
N ASN A 141 -3.25 -21.96 -24.76
CA ASN A 141 -3.58 -23.11 -23.91
C ASN A 141 -2.46 -23.58 -22.95
N GLN A 142 -1.45 -22.77 -22.72
CA GLN A 142 -0.43 -23.03 -21.73
C GLN A 142 -1.01 -22.84 -20.34
N ILE A 143 -0.72 -23.75 -19.44
CA ILE A 143 -1.23 -23.75 -18.06
C ILE A 143 -0.62 -22.59 -17.24
N GLN A 144 0.53 -22.07 -17.69
CA GLN A 144 1.24 -21.00 -16.98
C GLN A 144 1.08 -19.65 -17.69
N PRO A 145 0.90 -18.55 -16.95
CA PRO A 145 0.86 -17.21 -17.54
C PRO A 145 2.21 -16.86 -18.18
N SER A 146 2.16 -16.15 -19.28
CA SER A 146 3.35 -15.57 -19.89
C SER A 146 3.84 -14.38 -19.03
N TRP A 147 5.15 -14.15 -19.03
CA TRP A 147 5.73 -13.01 -18.32
C TRP A 147 6.79 -12.30 -19.14
N VAL A 148 6.93 -11.01 -18.87
CA VAL A 148 7.96 -10.13 -19.41
C VAL A 148 8.69 -9.48 -18.25
N LEU A 149 10.02 -9.64 -18.19
CA LEU A 149 10.90 -8.97 -17.24
C LEU A 149 11.77 -7.97 -18.01
N ALA A 150 11.78 -6.73 -17.59
CA ALA A 150 12.60 -5.67 -18.16
C ALA A 150 13.58 -5.15 -17.10
N LEU A 151 14.87 -5.12 -17.44
CA LEU A 151 15.95 -4.71 -16.54
C LEU A 151 16.72 -3.54 -17.17
N SER A 152 16.74 -2.40 -16.49
CA SER A 152 17.61 -1.30 -16.91
C SER A 152 19.07 -1.60 -16.60
N SER A 153 19.98 -1.06 -17.39
CA SER A 153 21.42 -1.17 -17.19
C SER A 153 22.03 0.17 -16.80
N ARG A 154 23.00 0.12 -15.88
CA ARG A 154 23.80 1.31 -15.51
C ARG A 154 24.83 1.66 -16.59
N THR A 155 25.26 0.66 -17.34
CA THR A 155 26.29 0.80 -18.38
C THR A 155 25.92 0.03 -19.63
N ALA A 156 26.16 0.59 -20.80
CA ALA A 156 25.89 -0.07 -22.08
C ALA A 156 26.61 -1.43 -22.22
N ASN A 157 27.84 -1.53 -21.72
CA ASN A 157 28.62 -2.76 -21.81
C ASN A 157 28.09 -3.85 -20.85
N GLY A 158 27.62 -3.48 -19.65
CA GLY A 158 27.18 -4.46 -18.64
C GLY A 158 26.02 -5.32 -19.11
N ALA A 159 25.00 -4.73 -19.75
CA ALA A 159 23.87 -5.47 -20.31
C ALA A 159 24.32 -6.43 -21.44
N ARG A 160 25.23 -5.98 -22.30
CA ARG A 160 25.74 -6.78 -23.42
C ARG A 160 26.58 -7.95 -22.92
N GLU A 161 27.51 -7.73 -22.01
CA GLU A 161 28.34 -8.76 -21.38
C GLU A 161 27.51 -9.79 -20.63
N PHE A 162 26.50 -9.32 -19.90
CA PHE A 162 25.53 -10.19 -19.24
C PHE A 162 24.83 -11.12 -20.23
N LEU A 163 24.21 -10.60 -21.29
CA LEU A 163 23.52 -11.43 -22.29
C LEU A 163 24.44 -12.41 -22.98
N GLN A 164 25.66 -11.99 -23.30
CA GLN A 164 26.66 -12.88 -23.89
C GLN A 164 26.99 -14.05 -22.96
N THR A 165 27.32 -13.78 -21.71
CA THR A 165 27.63 -14.80 -20.70
C THR A 165 26.43 -15.70 -20.41
N PHE A 166 25.23 -15.08 -20.27
CA PHE A 166 23.97 -15.77 -19.99
C PHE A 166 23.67 -16.85 -21.06
N TRP A 167 23.79 -16.51 -22.32
CA TRP A 167 23.51 -17.43 -23.41
C TRP A 167 24.67 -18.42 -23.67
N GLN A 168 25.92 -18.01 -23.50
CA GLN A 168 27.07 -18.93 -23.56
C GLN A 168 26.93 -20.06 -22.53
N THR A 169 26.59 -19.72 -21.29
CA THR A 169 26.43 -20.72 -20.23
C THR A 169 25.32 -21.72 -20.56
N ARG A 170 24.18 -21.23 -21.10
CA ARG A 170 23.05 -22.11 -21.49
C ARG A 170 23.35 -22.97 -22.69
N SER A 171 24.08 -22.46 -23.67
CA SER A 171 24.54 -23.24 -24.83
C SER A 171 25.48 -24.37 -24.40
N LEU A 172 26.41 -24.10 -23.48
CA LEU A 172 27.31 -25.11 -22.93
C LEU A 172 26.57 -26.19 -22.10
N ALA A 173 25.44 -25.85 -21.51
CA ALA A 173 24.57 -26.79 -20.81
C ALA A 173 23.68 -27.64 -21.74
N GLY A 174 23.89 -27.56 -23.06
CA GLY A 174 23.17 -28.36 -24.07
C GLY A 174 21.85 -27.76 -24.53
N GLY A 175 21.61 -26.48 -24.30
CA GLY A 175 20.44 -25.77 -24.79
C GLY A 175 20.59 -25.38 -26.27
N ASP A 176 19.61 -25.76 -27.10
CA ASP A 176 19.53 -25.28 -28.48
C ASP A 176 19.14 -23.81 -28.49
N LEU A 177 19.98 -22.97 -29.09
CA LEU A 177 19.77 -21.53 -29.20
C LEU A 177 19.34 -21.16 -30.63
N SER A 178 18.33 -20.32 -30.73
CA SER A 178 17.92 -19.67 -31.96
C SER A 178 18.24 -18.19 -31.90
N ILE A 179 19.03 -17.73 -32.84
CA ILE A 179 19.35 -16.31 -33.03
C ILE A 179 18.56 -15.84 -34.24
N SER A 180 17.74 -14.82 -34.06
CA SER A 180 16.89 -14.29 -35.12
C SER A 180 16.80 -12.76 -35.00
N SER A 181 16.10 -12.14 -35.91
CA SER A 181 15.81 -10.70 -35.91
C SER A 181 14.32 -10.50 -36.03
N TYR A 182 13.78 -9.60 -35.19
CA TYR A 182 12.38 -9.21 -35.22
C TYR A 182 12.26 -7.70 -35.07
N ARG A 183 11.50 -7.04 -35.96
CA ARG A 183 11.34 -5.57 -35.97
C ARG A 183 12.67 -4.79 -35.95
N GLY A 184 13.72 -5.37 -36.53
CA GLY A 184 15.05 -4.76 -36.55
C GLY A 184 15.90 -4.95 -35.29
N LEU A 185 15.39 -5.69 -34.32
CA LEU A 185 16.09 -6.04 -33.07
C LEU A 185 16.56 -7.49 -33.10
N GLY A 186 17.76 -7.75 -32.58
CA GLY A 186 18.26 -9.10 -32.40
C GLY A 186 17.58 -9.82 -31.26
N LEU A 187 17.07 -11.01 -31.50
CA LEU A 187 16.46 -11.90 -30.51
C LEU A 187 17.34 -13.14 -30.34
N ILE A 188 17.50 -13.55 -29.09
CA ILE A 188 18.07 -14.85 -28.74
C ILE A 188 17.01 -15.60 -27.93
N SER A 189 16.67 -16.81 -28.34
CA SER A 189 15.71 -17.66 -27.65
C SER A 189 16.21 -19.09 -27.49
N SER A 190 15.77 -19.73 -26.41
CA SER A 190 15.98 -21.16 -26.17
C SER A 190 14.85 -21.96 -26.79
N SER A 191 15.20 -23.04 -27.50
CA SER A 191 14.22 -24.00 -28.04
C SER A 191 13.82 -25.07 -27.02
N ASN A 192 14.36 -25.02 -25.77
CA ASN A 192 14.04 -26.01 -24.75
C ASN A 192 12.58 -25.84 -24.28
N PRO A 193 11.69 -26.83 -24.53
CA PRO A 193 10.29 -26.73 -24.15
C PRO A 193 10.05 -26.67 -22.62
N GLU A 194 10.99 -27.19 -21.81
CA GLU A 194 10.88 -27.23 -20.34
C GLU A 194 11.27 -25.89 -19.70
N ALA A 195 12.09 -25.10 -20.38
CA ALA A 195 12.53 -23.79 -19.91
C ALA A 195 12.66 -22.80 -21.08
N PRO A 196 11.54 -22.48 -21.75
CA PRO A 196 11.57 -21.54 -22.87
C PRO A 196 11.89 -20.15 -22.33
N LEU A 197 12.87 -19.49 -22.92
CA LEU A 197 13.27 -18.13 -22.60
C LEU A 197 13.61 -17.40 -23.89
N ALA A 198 13.30 -16.11 -23.93
CA ALA A 198 13.78 -15.26 -25.00
C ALA A 198 14.27 -13.91 -24.46
N THR A 199 15.25 -13.31 -25.13
CA THR A 199 15.83 -12.03 -24.72
C THR A 199 16.04 -11.10 -25.90
N ALA A 200 15.93 -9.80 -25.62
CA ALA A 200 16.35 -8.73 -26.52
C ALA A 200 17.09 -7.63 -25.74
N LEU A 201 18.02 -6.98 -26.40
CA LEU A 201 18.71 -5.80 -25.88
C LEU A 201 18.24 -4.56 -26.64
N ILE A 202 17.72 -3.60 -25.90
CA ILE A 202 17.16 -2.35 -26.43
C ILE A 202 18.12 -1.21 -26.13
N ASN A 203 18.63 -0.56 -27.17
CA ASN A 203 19.49 0.62 -27.08
C ASN A 203 20.66 0.48 -26.09
N ASP A 204 21.19 -0.74 -25.91
CA ASP A 204 22.24 -1.08 -24.95
C ASP A 204 21.95 -0.74 -23.48
N GLN A 205 20.70 -0.39 -23.13
CA GLN A 205 20.31 0.08 -21.80
C GLN A 205 19.18 -0.70 -21.15
N LEU A 206 18.36 -1.40 -21.92
CA LEU A 206 17.24 -2.17 -21.40
C LEU A 206 17.31 -3.61 -21.90
N VAL A 207 17.37 -4.58 -21.00
CA VAL A 207 17.31 -6.00 -21.29
C VAL A 207 15.88 -6.48 -21.08
N LEU A 208 15.28 -7.04 -22.12
CA LEU A 208 14.01 -7.76 -22.02
C LEU A 208 14.30 -9.25 -21.91
N ILE A 209 13.67 -9.91 -20.95
CA ILE A 209 13.69 -11.36 -20.73
C ILE A 209 12.24 -11.81 -20.64
N THR A 210 11.86 -12.85 -21.37
CA THR A 210 10.47 -13.31 -21.43
C THR A 210 10.38 -14.83 -21.30
N SER A 211 9.21 -15.29 -20.87
CA SER A 211 8.90 -16.72 -20.73
C SER A 211 8.87 -17.49 -22.06
N SER A 212 8.82 -16.81 -23.19
CA SER A 212 8.80 -17.43 -24.52
C SER A 212 9.19 -16.41 -25.59
N ARG A 213 9.47 -16.91 -26.79
CA ARG A 213 9.70 -16.06 -27.96
C ARG A 213 8.45 -15.24 -28.31
N ASP A 214 7.27 -15.86 -28.29
CA ASP A 214 6.02 -15.18 -28.62
C ASP A 214 5.77 -14.00 -27.66
N ALA A 215 6.01 -14.19 -26.35
CA ALA A 215 5.89 -13.11 -25.37
C ALA A 215 6.88 -11.96 -25.61
N LEU A 216 8.07 -12.26 -26.17
CA LEU A 216 9.03 -11.23 -26.55
C LEU A 216 8.56 -10.48 -27.80
N GLU A 217 8.06 -11.18 -28.80
CA GLU A 217 7.53 -10.58 -30.03
C GLU A 217 6.32 -9.69 -29.71
N ASP A 218 5.41 -10.13 -28.82
CA ASP A 218 4.29 -9.31 -28.32
C ASP A 218 4.76 -8.05 -27.59
N ALA A 219 5.80 -8.15 -26.78
CA ALA A 219 6.40 -7.00 -26.10
C ALA A 219 7.01 -5.99 -27.09
N LEU A 220 7.67 -6.49 -28.12
CA LEU A 220 8.27 -5.65 -29.17
C LEU A 220 7.19 -5.02 -30.06
N ASP A 221 6.13 -5.74 -30.40
CA ASP A 221 4.98 -5.20 -31.15
C ASP A 221 4.25 -4.13 -30.33
N SER A 222 4.06 -4.36 -29.03
CA SER A 222 3.50 -3.35 -28.12
C SER A 222 4.30 -2.04 -28.17
N SER A 223 5.61 -2.11 -28.30
CA SER A 223 6.47 -0.93 -28.35
C SER A 223 6.32 -0.09 -29.62
N GLN A 224 5.76 -0.66 -30.69
CA GLN A 224 5.58 0.00 -31.98
C GLN A 224 4.22 0.72 -32.09
N VAL A 225 3.25 0.37 -31.24
CA VAL A 225 1.89 0.87 -31.31
C VAL A 225 1.48 1.41 -29.94
N ASP A 226 1.32 2.73 -29.84
CA ASP A 226 1.00 3.40 -28.58
C ASP A 226 -0.26 2.83 -27.89
N ALA A 227 -1.28 2.45 -28.65
CA ALA A 227 -2.50 1.86 -28.09
C ALA A 227 -2.29 0.50 -27.39
N LEU A 228 -1.19 -0.19 -27.68
CA LEU A 228 -0.90 -1.54 -27.17
C LEU A 228 0.02 -1.55 -25.95
N ASN A 229 0.69 -0.45 -25.65
CA ASN A 229 1.64 -0.37 -24.54
C ASN A 229 1.10 0.39 -23.32
N GLN A 230 1.78 0.24 -22.19
CA GLN A 230 1.36 0.88 -20.95
C GLN A 230 1.86 2.31 -20.79
N SER A 231 2.84 2.78 -21.58
CA SER A 231 3.31 4.16 -21.49
C SER A 231 2.25 5.17 -21.92
N SER A 232 1.34 4.76 -22.81
CA SER A 232 0.20 5.57 -23.25
C SER A 232 -1.11 5.29 -22.48
N ASP A 233 -1.06 4.50 -21.40
CA ASP A 233 -2.25 4.26 -20.55
C ASP A 233 -2.66 5.57 -19.84
N PRO A 234 -3.86 6.12 -20.10
CA PRO A 234 -4.28 7.39 -19.53
C PRO A 234 -4.34 7.40 -18.00
N GLN A 235 -4.69 6.26 -17.37
CA GLN A 235 -4.76 6.17 -15.91
C GLN A 235 -3.36 6.19 -15.31
N LEU A 236 -2.41 5.45 -15.88
CA LEU A 236 -1.01 5.48 -15.45
C LEU A 236 -0.41 6.88 -15.61
N GLN A 237 -0.65 7.53 -16.75
CA GLN A 237 -0.18 8.89 -17.00
C GLN A 237 -0.80 9.91 -16.04
N ASN A 238 -2.09 9.81 -15.75
CA ASN A 238 -2.75 10.68 -14.78
C ASN A 238 -2.23 10.45 -13.35
N TRP A 239 -1.92 9.21 -13.00
CA TRP A 239 -1.31 8.88 -11.71
C TRP A 239 0.08 9.52 -11.56
N LEU A 240 0.91 9.44 -12.58
CA LEU A 240 2.27 10.03 -12.60
C LEU A 240 2.25 11.56 -12.55
N LYS A 241 1.28 12.21 -13.20
CA LYS A 241 1.13 13.68 -13.16
C LYS A 241 0.88 14.25 -11.76
N GLN A 242 0.46 13.41 -10.80
CA GLN A 242 0.26 13.84 -9.41
C GLN A 242 1.58 13.99 -8.63
N ASN A 243 2.75 13.80 -9.27
CA ASN A 243 4.08 13.91 -8.67
C ASN A 243 4.23 13.15 -7.34
N ARG A 244 3.68 11.94 -7.28
CA ARG A 244 3.70 11.11 -6.07
C ARG A 244 5.12 10.61 -5.79
N LYS A 245 5.46 10.55 -4.52
CA LYS A 245 6.67 9.88 -4.05
C LYS A 245 6.43 8.38 -3.98
N GLY A 246 7.47 7.60 -4.27
CA GLY A 246 7.38 6.16 -4.18
C GLY A 246 8.60 5.46 -4.74
N VAL A 247 8.63 4.16 -4.56
CA VAL A 247 9.69 3.26 -5.04
C VAL A 247 9.18 2.26 -6.07
N ALA A 248 7.86 2.16 -6.22
CA ALA A 248 7.26 1.27 -7.20
C ALA A 248 5.92 1.79 -7.72
N LEU A 249 5.59 1.40 -8.95
CA LEU A 249 4.28 1.57 -9.58
C LEU A 249 3.64 0.20 -9.78
N LEU A 250 2.33 0.17 -9.70
CA LEU A 250 1.48 -1.00 -9.92
C LEU A 250 0.44 -0.66 -10.99
N ARG A 251 0.16 -1.62 -11.85
CA ARG A 251 -0.98 -1.56 -12.75
C ARG A 251 -1.56 -2.96 -12.87
N SER A 252 -2.89 -3.08 -12.80
CA SER A 252 -3.57 -4.37 -13.06
C SER A 252 -4.91 -4.17 -13.75
N ASP A 253 -5.36 -5.21 -14.43
CA ASP A 253 -6.75 -5.35 -14.89
C ASP A 253 -7.65 -5.97 -13.80
N ALA A 254 -8.90 -6.29 -14.11
CA ALA A 254 -9.85 -6.92 -13.18
C ALA A 254 -9.32 -8.24 -12.59
N THR A 255 -8.66 -9.07 -13.40
CA THR A 255 -8.08 -10.33 -12.95
C THR A 255 -6.93 -10.11 -11.99
N GLY A 256 -6.04 -9.18 -12.33
CA GLY A 256 -4.93 -8.79 -11.47
C GLY A 256 -5.38 -8.12 -10.17
N ILE A 257 -6.47 -7.36 -10.16
CA ILE A 257 -7.08 -6.81 -8.94
C ILE A 257 -7.46 -7.94 -7.99
N SER A 258 -8.17 -8.96 -8.48
CA SER A 258 -8.54 -10.14 -7.69
C SER A 258 -7.31 -10.82 -7.06
N GLN A 259 -6.26 -11.03 -7.84
CA GLN A 259 -5.04 -11.67 -7.39
C GLN A 259 -4.23 -10.80 -6.43
N LEU A 260 -4.05 -9.51 -6.77
CA LEU A 260 -3.24 -8.57 -5.99
C LEU A 260 -3.88 -8.26 -4.63
N LEU A 261 -5.18 -8.02 -4.60
CA LEU A 261 -5.90 -7.66 -3.37
C LEU A 261 -6.48 -8.88 -2.63
N GLY A 262 -6.38 -10.09 -3.21
CA GLY A 262 -6.95 -11.30 -2.62
C GLY A 262 -8.48 -11.30 -2.61
N LEU A 263 -9.11 -10.56 -3.54
CA LEU A 263 -10.57 -10.42 -3.62
C LEU A 263 -11.19 -11.59 -4.40
N PRO A 264 -12.38 -12.06 -3.99
CA PRO A 264 -13.14 -13.00 -4.82
C PRO A 264 -13.44 -12.40 -6.20
N ALA A 265 -13.20 -13.16 -7.27
CA ALA A 265 -13.48 -12.69 -8.64
C ALA A 265 -14.94 -12.26 -8.83
N LYS A 266 -15.87 -12.91 -8.12
CA LYS A 266 -17.30 -12.53 -8.12
C LYS A 266 -17.50 -11.10 -7.61
N LEU A 267 -16.83 -10.72 -6.54
CA LEU A 267 -16.91 -9.37 -5.98
C LEU A 267 -16.32 -8.33 -6.94
N VAL A 268 -15.15 -8.63 -7.54
CA VAL A 268 -14.54 -7.73 -8.56
C VAL A 268 -15.50 -7.50 -9.74
N ALA A 269 -16.22 -8.54 -10.16
CA ALA A 269 -17.22 -8.44 -11.22
C ALA A 269 -18.48 -7.69 -10.78
N GLU A 270 -19.01 -7.95 -9.59
CA GLU A 270 -20.19 -7.26 -9.03
C GLU A 270 -19.93 -5.76 -8.86
N GLU A 271 -18.75 -5.40 -8.38
CA GLU A 271 -18.30 -4.02 -8.20
C GLU A 271 -17.78 -3.38 -9.50
N GLN A 272 -17.84 -4.11 -10.62
CA GLN A 272 -17.37 -3.69 -11.95
C GLN A 272 -15.98 -3.02 -11.91
N MET A 273 -15.07 -3.58 -11.11
CA MET A 273 -13.68 -3.11 -11.03
C MET A 273 -12.98 -3.45 -12.36
N GLN A 274 -12.41 -2.44 -13.01
CA GLN A 274 -11.84 -2.57 -14.35
C GLN A 274 -10.32 -2.55 -14.34
N GLN A 275 -9.75 -1.56 -13.69
CA GLN A 275 -8.31 -1.33 -13.67
C GLN A 275 -7.89 -0.73 -12.34
N LEU A 276 -6.72 -1.15 -11.86
CA LEU A 276 -6.04 -0.54 -10.72
C LEU A 276 -4.73 0.07 -11.20
N VAL A 277 -4.48 1.31 -10.80
CA VAL A 277 -3.17 1.96 -10.89
C VAL A 277 -2.79 2.45 -9.50
N GLY A 278 -1.55 2.18 -9.09
CA GLY A 278 -1.11 2.54 -7.75
C GLY A 278 0.40 2.70 -7.64
N SER A 279 0.81 3.08 -6.45
CA SER A 279 2.23 3.25 -6.10
C SER A 279 2.52 2.73 -4.70
N ILE A 280 3.73 2.27 -4.51
CA ILE A 280 4.26 1.88 -3.22
C ILE A 280 5.32 2.89 -2.81
N ALA A 281 5.19 3.42 -1.61
CA ALA A 281 6.17 4.27 -0.95
C ALA A 281 6.67 3.61 0.33
N VAL A 282 7.86 4.00 0.76
CA VAL A 282 8.45 3.56 2.02
C VAL A 282 8.70 4.76 2.90
N GLN A 283 8.34 4.64 4.18
CA GLN A 283 8.57 5.68 5.17
C GLN A 283 9.00 5.06 6.50
N GLY A 284 10.28 5.14 6.83
CA GLY A 284 10.82 4.42 7.98
C GLY A 284 10.56 2.91 7.86
N SER A 285 9.88 2.34 8.86
CA SER A 285 9.46 0.94 8.88
C SER A 285 8.03 0.72 8.36
N GLU A 286 7.51 1.65 7.56
CA GLU A 286 6.17 1.56 6.98
C GLU A 286 6.26 1.37 5.46
N LEU A 287 5.40 0.51 4.95
CA LEU A 287 5.14 0.35 3.53
C LEU A 287 3.76 0.93 3.23
N GLN A 288 3.71 1.94 2.40
CA GLN A 288 2.48 2.65 2.06
C GLN A 288 2.08 2.31 0.62
N LEU A 289 0.88 1.81 0.45
CA LEU A 289 0.23 1.60 -0.84
C LEU A 289 -0.80 2.72 -1.04
N ALA A 290 -0.75 3.39 -2.16
CA ALA A 290 -1.82 4.23 -2.65
C ALA A 290 -2.24 3.72 -4.02
N ALA A 291 -3.52 3.49 -4.24
CA ALA A 291 -4.03 2.96 -5.51
C ALA A 291 -5.39 3.57 -5.84
N GLN A 292 -5.66 3.71 -7.11
CA GLN A 292 -6.96 4.08 -7.66
C GLN A 292 -7.50 2.92 -8.49
N ILE A 293 -8.72 2.50 -8.18
CA ILE A 293 -9.43 1.44 -8.89
C ILE A 293 -10.57 2.10 -9.68
N SER A 294 -10.53 2.00 -11.00
CA SER A 294 -11.65 2.44 -11.83
C SER A 294 -12.79 1.42 -11.77
N THR A 295 -14.01 1.91 -11.68
CA THR A 295 -15.23 1.09 -11.62
C THR A 295 -16.20 1.50 -12.71
N GLY A 296 -17.04 0.55 -13.16
CA GLY A 296 -18.13 0.81 -14.11
C GLY A 296 -19.42 1.26 -13.44
N ILE A 297 -19.44 1.40 -12.12
CA ILE A 297 -20.63 1.77 -11.32
C ILE A 297 -20.43 3.18 -10.78
N ASP A 298 -21.48 4.00 -10.92
CA ASP A 298 -21.52 5.28 -10.22
C ASP A 298 -21.71 5.06 -8.72
N ARG A 299 -20.75 5.54 -7.93
CA ARG A 299 -20.73 5.42 -6.49
C ARG A 299 -21.13 6.73 -5.84
N ASN A 300 -21.87 6.63 -4.76
CA ASN A 300 -22.35 7.81 -4.04
C ASN A 300 -22.56 7.51 -2.55
N ASP A 301 -21.69 6.70 -1.97
CA ASP A 301 -21.74 6.46 -0.52
C ASP A 301 -21.41 7.76 0.21
N PRO A 302 -22.22 8.14 1.22
CA PRO A 302 -21.93 9.35 1.97
C PRO A 302 -20.61 9.19 2.73
N PRO A 303 -19.73 10.21 2.70
CA PRO A 303 -18.47 10.15 3.41
C PRO A 303 -18.70 10.05 4.93
N LEU A 304 -17.79 9.42 5.64
CA LEU A 304 -17.83 9.27 7.09
C LEU A 304 -17.75 10.62 7.82
N GLY A 305 -17.03 11.58 7.21
CA GLY A 305 -16.91 12.95 7.68
C GLY A 305 -16.22 13.06 9.04
N ASP A 306 -16.37 14.23 9.66
CA ASP A 306 -15.74 14.54 10.96
C ASP A 306 -16.30 13.70 12.12
N ARG A 307 -17.48 13.08 11.95
CA ARG A 307 -18.09 12.21 12.97
C ARG A 307 -17.23 11.02 13.31
N ALA A 308 -16.66 10.36 12.30
CA ALA A 308 -15.77 9.23 12.50
C ALA A 308 -14.54 9.61 13.34
N ASN A 309 -13.93 10.76 13.06
CA ASN A 309 -12.81 11.28 13.84
C ASN A 309 -13.20 11.59 15.28
N GLN A 310 -14.39 12.16 15.52
CA GLN A 310 -14.90 12.41 16.87
C GLN A 310 -15.11 11.12 17.65
N TRP A 311 -15.65 10.07 17.02
CA TRP A 311 -15.86 8.77 17.68
C TRP A 311 -14.54 8.09 18.02
N LEU A 312 -13.55 8.12 17.10
CA LEU A 312 -12.21 7.58 17.34
C LEU A 312 -11.50 8.30 18.49
N GLN A 313 -11.65 9.62 18.57
CA GLN A 313 -11.08 10.40 19.66
C GLN A 313 -11.73 10.10 21.02
N GLN A 314 -12.99 9.69 21.02
CA GLN A 314 -13.70 9.28 22.23
C GLN A 314 -13.44 7.82 22.61
N LEU A 315 -12.97 6.98 21.69
CA LEU A 315 -12.66 5.58 21.93
C LEU A 315 -11.50 5.46 22.93
N ARG A 316 -11.75 4.83 24.08
CA ARG A 316 -10.81 4.79 25.20
C ARG A 316 -9.70 3.75 25.00
N HIS A 317 -10.05 2.59 24.46
CA HIS A 317 -9.18 1.43 24.46
C HIS A 317 -8.37 1.30 23.18
N SER A 318 -7.14 0.72 23.30
CA SER A 318 -6.48 0.12 22.17
C SER A 318 -7.27 -1.12 21.79
N ALA A 319 -7.93 -1.08 20.66
CA ALA A 319 -8.61 -2.24 20.10
C ALA A 319 -7.65 -3.07 19.25
N ASP A 320 -7.85 -4.38 19.22
CA ASP A 320 -7.15 -5.27 18.30
C ASP A 320 -7.55 -5.01 16.84
N GLN A 321 -8.76 -4.46 16.67
CA GLN A 321 -9.29 -4.03 15.38
C GLN A 321 -10.22 -2.84 15.58
N ILE A 322 -10.15 -1.87 14.68
CA ILE A 322 -11.09 -0.76 14.54
C ILE A 322 -11.58 -0.73 13.11
N ASN A 323 -12.89 -0.78 12.90
CA ASN A 323 -13.52 -0.59 11.60
C ASN A 323 -14.53 0.55 11.69
N ILE A 324 -14.55 1.41 10.69
CA ILE A 324 -15.61 2.40 10.51
C ILE A 324 -16.03 2.35 9.04
N SER A 325 -17.32 2.22 8.81
CA SER A 325 -17.90 2.22 7.46
C SER A 325 -19.38 2.58 7.53
N ASN A 326 -19.96 2.95 6.42
CA ASN A 326 -21.40 3.04 6.30
C ASN A 326 -22.02 1.64 6.22
N ALA A 327 -23.10 1.40 6.94
CA ALA A 327 -23.72 0.07 7.05
C ALA A 327 -24.15 -0.54 5.71
N ASN A 328 -24.52 0.30 4.74
CA ASN A 328 -25.03 -0.12 3.44
C ASN A 328 -23.96 -0.18 2.35
N SER A 329 -22.70 0.07 2.66
CA SER A 329 -21.64 -0.02 1.66
C SER A 329 -21.41 -1.46 1.24
N SER A 330 -21.42 -1.72 -0.07
CA SER A 330 -21.05 -3.02 -0.66
C SER A 330 -19.62 -3.42 -0.30
N LEU A 331 -18.79 -2.43 -0.01
CA LEU A 331 -17.39 -2.59 0.39
C LEU A 331 -17.22 -3.08 1.84
N ASN A 332 -18.29 -3.11 2.66
CA ASN A 332 -18.22 -3.65 4.01
C ASN A 332 -17.71 -5.09 4.07
N SER A 333 -17.99 -5.88 3.05
CA SER A 333 -17.49 -7.24 2.94
C SER A 333 -15.97 -7.31 2.80
N LEU A 334 -15.33 -6.26 2.27
CA LEU A 334 -13.88 -6.14 2.15
C LEU A 334 -13.22 -5.77 3.48
N LEU A 335 -13.97 -5.12 4.36
CA LEU A 335 -13.47 -4.49 5.58
C LEU A 335 -13.73 -5.34 6.82
N THR A 336 -14.68 -6.25 6.76
CA THR A 336 -15.02 -7.14 7.87
C THR A 336 -14.01 -8.28 7.99
N VAL A 337 -12.94 -8.04 8.70
CA VAL A 337 -12.27 -9.13 9.41
C VAL A 337 -13.27 -9.63 10.45
N ALA A 338 -13.69 -10.87 10.30
CA ALA A 338 -14.83 -11.40 10.97
C ALA A 338 -14.72 -11.31 12.49
N VAL A 339 -15.67 -10.63 13.12
CA VAL A 339 -16.05 -10.95 14.49
C VAL A 339 -16.45 -12.42 14.48
N THR A 340 -15.62 -13.27 15.05
CA THR A 340 -15.80 -14.73 14.99
C THR A 340 -17.15 -15.20 15.59
N LYS A 341 -17.78 -14.39 16.44
CA LYS A 341 -19.12 -14.60 16.98
C LYS A 341 -19.80 -13.26 17.28
N PRO A 342 -20.45 -12.63 16.28
CA PRO A 342 -21.02 -11.29 16.46
C PRO A 342 -22.10 -11.19 17.53
N GLY A 343 -22.77 -12.28 17.85
CA GLY A 343 -23.88 -12.28 18.79
C GLY A 343 -25.16 -11.60 18.26
N PRO A 344 -26.30 -11.81 18.93
CA PRO A 344 -27.60 -11.31 18.45
C PRO A 344 -27.64 -9.78 18.32
N LEU A 345 -27.14 -9.06 19.32
CA LEU A 345 -27.17 -7.59 19.33
C LEU A 345 -26.37 -6.99 18.15
N LEU A 346 -25.14 -7.47 17.90
CA LEU A 346 -24.32 -6.91 16.81
C LEU A 346 -24.92 -7.21 15.44
N ASN A 347 -25.48 -8.42 15.25
CA ASN A 347 -26.16 -8.78 14.01
C ASN A 347 -27.35 -7.84 13.73
N GLU A 348 -28.19 -7.60 14.74
CA GLU A 348 -29.33 -6.70 14.60
C GLU A 348 -28.89 -5.25 14.42
N LEU A 349 -27.87 -4.81 15.13
CA LEU A 349 -27.28 -3.49 14.99
C LEU A 349 -26.80 -3.25 13.56
N GLN A 350 -26.03 -4.19 12.99
CA GLN A 350 -25.56 -4.10 11.61
C GLN A 350 -26.70 -4.11 10.59
N ARG A 351 -27.76 -4.90 10.84
CA ARG A 351 -28.91 -4.99 9.94
C ARG A 351 -29.78 -3.73 9.94
N GLN A 352 -29.92 -3.06 11.07
CA GLN A 352 -30.83 -1.93 11.23
C GLN A 352 -30.16 -0.56 11.12
N ASN A 353 -28.85 -0.50 11.30
CA ASN A 353 -28.12 0.75 11.18
C ASN A 353 -28.11 1.21 9.70
N GLN A 354 -28.48 2.46 9.45
CA GLN A 354 -28.49 3.07 8.11
C GLN A 354 -27.40 4.13 7.94
N GLY A 355 -26.60 4.38 8.97
CA GLY A 355 -25.54 5.36 8.97
C GLY A 355 -24.15 4.77 9.21
N PRO A 356 -23.18 5.61 9.56
CA PRO A 356 -21.86 5.13 9.95
C PRO A 356 -21.93 4.21 11.17
N LEU A 357 -21.10 3.19 11.18
CA LEU A 357 -20.90 2.25 12.29
C LEU A 357 -19.40 2.17 12.58
N LEU A 358 -19.01 2.55 13.79
CA LEU A 358 -17.71 2.20 14.33
C LEU A 358 -17.84 0.86 15.06
N LEU A 359 -16.93 -0.07 14.76
CA LEU A 359 -16.81 -1.33 15.48
C LEU A 359 -15.35 -1.51 15.93
N ALA A 360 -15.14 -1.57 17.24
CA ALA A 360 -13.86 -1.81 17.86
C ALA A 360 -13.87 -3.18 18.55
N LEU A 361 -12.97 -4.08 18.13
CA LEU A 361 -12.74 -5.36 18.81
C LEU A 361 -11.66 -5.17 19.87
N ILE A 362 -12.03 -5.32 21.12
CA ILE A 362 -11.11 -5.22 22.27
C ILE A 362 -10.31 -6.52 22.40
N ASN A 363 -10.99 -7.64 22.13
CA ASN A 363 -10.40 -8.97 22.02
C ASN A 363 -11.34 -9.88 21.21
N SER A 364 -11.02 -11.16 21.05
CA SER A 364 -11.80 -12.11 20.26
C SER A 364 -13.30 -12.25 20.66
N ASN A 365 -13.66 -11.86 21.88
CA ASN A 365 -15.00 -12.06 22.42
C ASN A 365 -15.68 -10.76 22.88
N GLN A 366 -14.97 -9.65 22.94
CA GLN A 366 -15.49 -8.37 23.43
C GLN A 366 -15.39 -7.30 22.36
N TRP A 367 -16.49 -6.61 22.12
CA TRP A 367 -16.55 -5.52 21.17
C TRP A 367 -17.26 -4.29 21.76
N LEU A 368 -16.92 -3.16 21.22
CA LEU A 368 -17.56 -1.87 21.44
C LEU A 368 -17.92 -1.28 20.09
N ALA A 369 -19.15 -0.79 19.96
CA ALA A 369 -19.58 -0.12 18.73
C ALA A 369 -20.12 1.28 19.04
N ALA A 370 -20.07 2.15 18.03
CA ALA A 370 -20.66 3.48 18.08
C ALA A 370 -21.51 3.75 16.84
N THR A 371 -22.65 4.40 17.06
CA THR A 371 -23.59 4.85 16.04
C THR A 371 -24.05 6.27 16.34
N ASP A 372 -24.74 6.89 15.42
CA ASP A 372 -25.53 8.09 15.71
C ASP A 372 -26.60 7.76 16.77
N VAL A 373 -26.94 8.73 17.63
CA VAL A 373 -27.87 8.51 18.79
C VAL A 373 -29.21 7.93 18.39
N ALA A 374 -29.74 8.35 17.26
CA ALA A 374 -31.08 8.00 16.79
C ALA A 374 -31.11 6.82 15.80
N ASN A 375 -29.96 6.28 15.40
CA ASN A 375 -29.93 5.30 14.30
C ASN A 375 -28.94 4.16 14.55
N PRO A 376 -29.44 2.94 14.92
CA PRO A 376 -30.83 2.66 15.27
C PRO A 376 -31.18 3.12 16.68
N SER A 377 -32.47 3.30 16.96
CA SER A 377 -32.92 3.49 18.32
C SER A 377 -32.92 2.16 19.08
N PRO A 378 -32.69 2.14 20.41
CA PRO A 378 -32.76 0.92 21.22
C PRO A 378 -34.11 0.19 21.11
N GLU A 379 -35.18 0.93 21.01
CA GLU A 379 -36.55 0.41 20.92
C GLU A 379 -36.73 -0.42 19.64
N ALA A 380 -36.09 -0.02 18.53
CA ALA A 380 -36.14 -0.76 17.27
C ALA A 380 -35.54 -2.18 17.38
N LEU A 381 -34.59 -2.36 18.31
CA LEU A 381 -33.94 -3.65 18.54
C LEU A 381 -34.71 -4.54 19.52
N ASN A 382 -35.66 -4.02 20.27
CA ASN A 382 -36.39 -4.78 21.30
C ASN A 382 -37.11 -5.99 20.73
N GLN A 383 -37.89 -5.81 19.66
CA GLN A 383 -38.64 -6.90 19.06
C GLN A 383 -37.75 -8.02 18.46
N PRO A 384 -36.75 -7.73 17.63
CA PRO A 384 -35.86 -8.78 17.11
C PRO A 384 -35.10 -9.54 18.20
N LEU A 385 -34.62 -8.81 19.22
CA LEU A 385 -33.89 -9.43 20.33
C LEU A 385 -34.81 -10.25 21.25
N HIS A 386 -36.04 -9.82 21.45
CA HIS A 386 -37.04 -10.61 22.18
C HIS A 386 -37.37 -11.92 21.44
N LEU A 387 -37.50 -11.91 20.12
CA LEU A 387 -37.63 -13.12 19.30
C LEU A 387 -36.42 -14.05 19.41
N ALA A 388 -35.22 -13.50 19.67
CA ALA A 388 -34.01 -14.28 19.96
C ALA A 388 -33.91 -14.70 21.43
N GLY A 389 -34.92 -14.42 22.26
CA GLY A 389 -35.03 -14.83 23.66
C GLY A 389 -34.33 -13.91 24.64
N PHE A 390 -34.13 -12.63 24.29
CA PHE A 390 -33.52 -11.62 25.16
C PHE A 390 -34.53 -10.49 25.47
N ASP A 391 -34.77 -10.28 26.73
CA ASP A 391 -35.70 -9.24 27.19
C ASP A 391 -34.97 -7.92 27.45
N PRO A 392 -35.59 -6.76 27.06
CA PRO A 392 -35.05 -5.46 27.31
C PRO A 392 -35.25 -5.06 28.78
N THR A 393 -34.24 -4.47 29.38
CA THR A 393 -34.28 -3.94 30.77
C THR A 393 -33.45 -2.65 30.80
N SER A 394 -33.77 -1.72 31.66
CA SER A 394 -32.97 -0.50 31.89
C SER A 394 -32.23 -0.61 33.23
N ILE A 395 -30.91 -0.46 33.20
CA ILE A 395 -30.02 -0.49 34.36
C ILE A 395 -29.11 0.75 34.32
N ASN A 396 -29.21 1.62 35.32
CA ASN A 396 -28.38 2.82 35.43
C ASN A 396 -28.41 3.70 34.15
N SER A 397 -29.59 3.91 33.57
CA SER A 397 -29.81 4.65 32.32
C SER A 397 -29.13 4.00 31.09
N MET A 398 -28.81 2.73 31.15
CA MET A 398 -28.37 1.92 30.02
C MET A 398 -29.48 0.96 29.61
N ASP A 399 -29.68 0.79 28.30
CA ASP A 399 -30.57 -0.23 27.75
C ASP A 399 -29.80 -1.54 27.72
N VAL A 400 -30.35 -2.61 28.27
CA VAL A 400 -29.71 -3.90 28.45
C VAL A 400 -30.63 -4.99 27.93
N TRP A 401 -30.11 -5.90 27.11
CA TRP A 401 -30.82 -7.07 26.62
C TRP A 401 -30.21 -8.33 27.20
N SER A 402 -30.98 -9.04 28.03
CA SER A 402 -30.53 -10.22 28.75
C SER A 402 -31.57 -11.32 28.79
N ARG A 403 -31.12 -12.54 29.04
CA ARG A 403 -32.00 -13.68 29.36
C ARG A 403 -31.46 -14.45 30.53
N LEU A 404 -32.34 -15.06 31.31
CA LEU A 404 -31.95 -15.98 32.38
C LEU A 404 -31.52 -17.31 31.76
N SER A 405 -30.37 -17.83 32.18
CA SER A 405 -29.96 -19.20 31.82
C SER A 405 -30.59 -20.18 32.81
N GLY A 406 -30.93 -21.37 32.34
CA GLY A 406 -31.37 -22.45 33.25
C GLY A 406 -30.27 -22.98 34.19
N GLN A 407 -29.08 -22.35 34.19
CA GLN A 407 -27.95 -22.74 35.05
C GLN A 407 -27.86 -21.77 36.23
N THR A 408 -27.64 -22.30 37.41
CA THR A 408 -27.38 -21.52 38.62
C THR A 408 -25.87 -21.35 38.85
N ASN A 409 -25.49 -20.25 39.46
CA ASN A 409 -24.12 -20.04 39.94
C ASN A 409 -23.89 -20.85 41.26
N ARG A 410 -22.67 -20.78 41.81
CA ARG A 410 -22.32 -21.48 43.08
C ARG A 410 -23.17 -21.04 44.30
N ALA A 411 -23.80 -19.87 44.20
CA ALA A 411 -24.69 -19.35 45.24
C ALA A 411 -26.16 -19.72 45.01
N GLY A 412 -26.50 -20.51 43.98
CA GLY A 412 -27.87 -20.92 43.65
C GLY A 412 -28.67 -19.84 42.86
N GLU A 413 -28.04 -18.75 42.45
CA GLU A 413 -28.67 -17.70 41.65
C GLU A 413 -28.67 -18.03 40.18
N LEU A 414 -29.72 -17.71 39.43
CA LEU A 414 -29.80 -17.88 38.00
C LEU A 414 -28.78 -17.00 37.31
N LYS A 415 -28.00 -17.58 36.42
CA LYS A 415 -27.01 -16.85 35.62
C LYS A 415 -27.73 -16.08 34.51
N ALA A 416 -27.51 -14.77 34.42
CA ALA A 416 -27.96 -13.97 33.28
C ALA A 416 -26.96 -14.09 32.12
N ILE A 417 -27.50 -14.29 30.93
CA ILE A 417 -26.75 -14.20 29.67
C ILE A 417 -27.07 -12.86 29.02
N LEU A 418 -26.04 -12.08 28.75
CA LEU A 418 -26.14 -10.76 28.13
C LEU A 418 -26.05 -10.90 26.60
N ALA A 419 -27.02 -10.35 25.84
CA ALA A 419 -26.86 -10.11 24.42
C ALA A 419 -26.01 -8.84 24.19
N GLY A 420 -26.21 -7.85 25.05
CA GLY A 420 -25.44 -6.63 25.11
C GLY A 420 -26.19 -5.49 25.77
N ALA A 421 -25.57 -4.32 25.76
CA ALA A 421 -26.10 -3.10 26.34
C ALA A 421 -25.81 -1.88 25.45
N SER A 422 -26.60 -0.80 25.63
CA SER A 422 -26.35 0.48 24.98
C SER A 422 -26.56 1.66 25.91
N ALA A 423 -25.84 2.75 25.61
CA ALA A 423 -26.10 4.04 26.26
C ALA A 423 -25.59 5.20 25.42
N SER A 424 -26.22 6.35 25.59
CA SER A 424 -25.79 7.56 24.88
C SER A 424 -24.86 8.40 25.73
N LYS A 425 -23.83 8.96 25.09
CA LYS A 425 -22.96 9.98 25.67
C LYS A 425 -22.68 11.06 24.63
N ALA A 426 -23.00 12.29 24.93
CA ALA A 426 -23.03 13.37 23.96
C ALA A 426 -23.91 13.00 22.75
N ASN A 427 -23.42 13.14 21.53
CA ASN A 427 -24.15 12.81 20.31
C ASN A 427 -23.80 11.42 19.75
N VAL A 428 -23.33 10.51 20.58
CA VAL A 428 -22.89 9.16 20.19
C VAL A 428 -23.63 8.14 21.04
N ARG A 429 -24.16 7.09 20.39
CA ARG A 429 -24.67 5.92 21.09
C ARG A 429 -23.62 4.82 21.03
N TRP A 430 -23.24 4.37 22.23
CA TRP A 430 -22.29 3.28 22.41
C TRP A 430 -23.03 1.98 22.69
N TRP A 431 -22.52 0.91 22.13
CA TRP A 431 -23.05 -0.45 22.21
C TRP A 431 -21.92 -1.40 22.58
N SER A 432 -22.20 -2.42 23.40
CA SER A 432 -21.23 -3.46 23.75
C SER A 432 -21.92 -4.76 24.14
N ASN A 433 -21.25 -5.88 23.91
CA ASN A 433 -21.64 -7.17 24.49
C ASN A 433 -21.11 -7.36 25.92
N ASN A 434 -20.39 -6.39 26.46
CA ASN A 434 -19.86 -6.38 27.82
C ASN A 434 -20.30 -5.10 28.56
N PHE A 435 -21.00 -5.28 29.67
CA PHE A 435 -21.54 -4.19 30.46
C PHE A 435 -20.44 -3.30 31.06
N ASP A 436 -19.40 -3.92 31.61
CA ASP A 436 -18.30 -3.19 32.25
C ASP A 436 -17.51 -2.36 31.23
N GLU A 437 -17.31 -2.87 30.03
CA GLU A 437 -16.66 -2.13 28.94
C GLU A 437 -17.47 -0.92 28.52
N LEU A 438 -18.79 -1.07 28.39
CA LEU A 438 -19.68 0.06 28.09
C LEU A 438 -19.61 1.11 29.21
N GLN A 439 -19.68 0.69 30.47
CA GLN A 439 -19.61 1.60 31.61
C GLN A 439 -18.27 2.34 31.66
N ASN A 440 -17.17 1.64 31.41
CA ASN A 440 -15.82 2.21 31.32
C ASN A 440 -15.72 3.25 30.21
N GLN A 441 -16.29 2.98 29.02
CA GLN A 441 -16.34 3.93 27.90
C GLN A 441 -17.11 5.20 28.25
N LEU A 442 -18.25 5.08 28.96
CA LEU A 442 -19.06 6.21 29.36
C LEU A 442 -18.38 7.09 30.41
N GLN A 443 -17.64 6.50 31.35
CA GLN A 443 -16.93 7.22 32.41
C GLN A 443 -15.68 7.94 31.95
N THR A 444 -15.18 7.65 30.76
CA THR A 444 -13.95 8.22 30.25
C THR A 444 -14.05 9.73 30.07
N LYS A 445 -13.16 10.47 30.74
CA LYS A 445 -12.98 11.92 30.58
C LYS A 445 -11.67 12.11 29.81
N GLY A 446 -11.74 12.63 28.60
CA GLY A 446 -10.55 12.94 27.80
C GLY A 446 -10.65 12.48 26.35
N VAL A 447 -9.75 12.96 25.53
CA VAL A 447 -9.64 12.68 24.11
C VAL A 447 -8.45 11.74 23.88
N ASN A 448 -8.65 10.70 23.11
CA ASN A 448 -7.56 9.83 22.68
C ASN A 448 -6.68 10.55 21.64
N LYS A 449 -5.56 11.12 22.10
CA LYS A 449 -4.60 11.84 21.23
C LYS A 449 -3.85 10.95 20.23
N LYS A 450 -3.94 9.63 20.40
CA LYS A 450 -3.32 8.65 19.51
C LYS A 450 -4.33 8.02 18.55
N ALA A 451 -5.57 8.52 18.52
CA ALA A 451 -6.56 8.04 17.58
C ALA A 451 -6.06 8.24 16.14
N PRO A 452 -6.26 7.26 15.24
CA PRO A 452 -5.97 7.45 13.84
C PRO A 452 -6.80 8.60 13.29
N PHE A 453 -6.26 9.29 12.29
CA PHE A 453 -6.97 10.35 11.58
C PHE A 453 -7.54 9.79 10.28
N ILE A 454 -8.83 9.99 10.07
CA ILE A 454 -9.56 9.59 8.86
C ILE A 454 -9.82 10.84 8.02
N ASP A 455 -9.51 10.76 6.73
CA ASP A 455 -9.84 11.84 5.78
C ASP A 455 -11.37 12.05 5.75
N ALA A 456 -11.81 13.30 5.66
CA ALA A 456 -13.23 13.66 5.63
C ALA A 456 -14.00 13.05 4.43
N LYS A 457 -13.29 12.69 3.36
CA LYS A 457 -13.86 12.05 2.17
C LYS A 457 -13.93 10.51 2.26
N SER A 458 -13.34 9.92 3.30
CA SER A 458 -13.32 8.48 3.44
C SER A 458 -14.71 7.91 3.64
N VAL A 459 -14.99 6.81 2.97
CA VAL A 459 -16.24 6.03 3.11
C VAL A 459 -16.04 4.82 4.02
N ALA A 460 -14.77 4.41 4.20
CA ALA A 460 -14.43 3.30 5.06
C ALA A 460 -12.99 3.40 5.58
N PHE A 461 -12.78 2.89 6.79
CA PHE A 461 -11.48 2.83 7.45
C PHE A 461 -11.37 1.54 8.27
N SER A 462 -10.19 0.92 8.25
CA SER A 462 -9.88 -0.21 9.11
C SER A 462 -8.44 -0.13 9.62
N GLN A 463 -8.28 -0.44 10.91
CA GLN A 463 -6.98 -0.59 11.57
C GLN A 463 -6.94 -1.95 12.26
N LEU A 464 -5.91 -2.72 11.98
CA LEU A 464 -5.68 -4.07 12.52
C LEU A 464 -4.41 -4.09 13.37
N GLY A 465 -4.52 -4.62 14.56
CA GLY A 465 -3.37 -4.89 15.41
C GLY A 465 -2.49 -6.05 14.90
N PRO A 466 -1.34 -6.30 15.54
CA PRO A 466 -0.31 -7.22 15.03
C PRO A 466 -0.82 -8.63 14.72
N LYS A 467 -1.64 -9.19 15.60
CA LYS A 467 -2.14 -10.58 15.44
C LYS A 467 -3.06 -10.68 14.22
N LEU A 468 -4.08 -9.82 14.15
CA LEU A 468 -5.05 -9.85 13.06
C LEU A 468 -4.43 -9.50 11.71
N SER A 469 -3.47 -8.56 11.68
CA SER A 469 -2.71 -8.26 10.47
C SER A 469 -1.94 -9.46 9.94
N ARG A 470 -1.28 -10.20 10.83
CA ARG A 470 -0.54 -11.43 10.46
C ARG A 470 -1.46 -12.52 9.97
N ASP A 471 -2.60 -12.71 10.64
CA ASP A 471 -3.61 -13.71 10.27
C ASP A 471 -4.20 -13.37 8.89
N LEU A 472 -4.56 -12.11 8.64
CA LEU A 472 -5.06 -11.65 7.34
C LEU A 472 -4.03 -11.87 6.22
N LEU A 473 -2.80 -11.39 6.41
CA LEU A 473 -1.72 -11.55 5.45
C LEU A 473 -1.37 -13.03 5.21
N GLY A 474 -1.49 -13.87 6.24
CA GLY A 474 -1.26 -15.32 6.13
C GLY A 474 -2.22 -16.03 5.16
N HIS A 475 -3.41 -15.48 4.95
CA HIS A 475 -4.40 -16.00 3.99
C HIS A 475 -4.29 -15.34 2.60
N TRP A 476 -3.48 -14.31 2.46
CA TRP A 476 -3.32 -13.58 1.20
C TRP A 476 -2.25 -14.23 0.31
N SER A 477 -2.67 -14.76 -0.82
CA SER A 477 -1.81 -15.53 -1.75
C SER A 477 -0.58 -14.75 -2.23
N PHE A 478 -0.73 -13.44 -2.49
CA PHE A 478 0.38 -12.57 -2.86
C PHE A 478 1.44 -12.48 -1.76
N TRP A 479 1.01 -12.34 -0.50
CA TRP A 479 1.92 -12.32 0.65
C TRP A 479 2.62 -13.67 0.85
N GLN A 480 1.91 -14.77 0.65
CA GLN A 480 2.52 -16.11 0.70
C GLN A 480 3.60 -16.25 -0.39
N GLY A 481 3.33 -15.74 -1.60
CA GLY A 481 4.33 -15.68 -2.68
C GLY A 481 5.59 -14.89 -2.28
N LEU A 482 5.44 -13.72 -1.66
CA LEU A 482 6.57 -12.93 -1.15
C LEU A 482 7.38 -13.68 -0.09
N GLN A 483 6.74 -14.43 0.81
CA GLN A 483 7.44 -15.24 1.82
C GLN A 483 8.21 -16.40 1.18
N LEU A 484 7.66 -17.03 0.12
CA LEU A 484 8.38 -18.05 -0.64
C LEU A 484 9.62 -17.47 -1.32
N LEU A 485 9.50 -16.30 -1.95
CA LEU A 485 10.64 -15.60 -2.56
C LEU A 485 11.71 -15.21 -1.51
N ALA A 486 11.29 -14.78 -0.34
CA ALA A 486 12.20 -14.44 0.75
C ALA A 486 12.81 -15.67 1.44
N ALA A 487 12.35 -16.89 1.13
CA ALA A 487 12.72 -18.15 1.79
C ALA A 487 12.66 -18.08 3.33
N GLN A 488 11.79 -17.19 3.86
CA GLN A 488 11.58 -17.02 5.31
C GLN A 488 10.22 -16.36 5.59
N PRO A 489 9.66 -16.56 6.79
CA PRO A 489 8.42 -15.89 7.17
C PRO A 489 8.64 -14.39 7.38
N LEU A 490 7.92 -13.56 6.63
CA LEU A 490 7.90 -12.11 6.78
C LEU A 490 6.88 -11.63 7.83
N SER A 491 5.83 -12.43 8.06
CA SER A 491 4.73 -12.11 8.96
C SER A 491 5.15 -11.74 10.39
N PRO A 492 6.17 -12.36 11.03
CA PRO A 492 6.58 -11.98 12.38
C PRO A 492 7.03 -10.52 12.52
N ALA A 493 7.54 -9.92 11.45
CA ALA A 493 7.95 -8.52 11.43
C ALA A 493 6.76 -7.54 11.33
N VAL A 494 5.56 -8.02 10.96
CA VAL A 494 4.36 -7.18 10.82
C VAL A 494 3.83 -6.78 12.17
N ASN A 495 3.62 -5.48 12.36
CA ASN A 495 3.15 -4.87 13.61
C ASN A 495 1.76 -4.25 13.51
N GLY A 496 1.21 -4.10 12.32
CA GLY A 496 -0.12 -3.57 12.08
C GLY A 496 -0.40 -3.35 10.60
N LEU A 497 -1.66 -3.27 10.27
CA LEU A 497 -2.15 -2.91 8.94
C LEU A 497 -3.27 -1.89 9.12
N GLU A 498 -3.20 -0.83 8.36
CA GLU A 498 -4.22 0.21 8.29
C GLU A 498 -4.61 0.40 6.83
N TYR A 499 -5.90 0.56 6.55
CA TYR A 499 -6.36 0.90 5.22
C TYR A 499 -7.60 1.77 5.24
N MET A 500 -7.73 2.58 4.22
CA MET A 500 -8.76 3.60 4.05
C MET A 500 -9.24 3.59 2.61
N LEU A 501 -10.54 3.73 2.42
CA LEU A 501 -11.18 3.84 1.12
C LEU A 501 -11.86 5.21 1.01
N GLU A 502 -11.61 5.86 -0.12
CA GLU A 502 -12.31 7.07 -0.55
C GLU A 502 -13.05 6.75 -1.85
N GLU A 503 -14.23 7.29 -2.03
CA GLU A 503 -15.00 7.12 -3.27
C GLU A 503 -15.03 8.43 -4.07
N ASP A 504 -14.83 8.29 -5.36
CA ASP A 504 -15.24 9.27 -6.35
C ASP A 504 -16.20 8.56 -7.33
N LYS A 505 -16.98 9.30 -8.09
CA LYS A 505 -18.10 8.78 -8.90
C LYS A 505 -17.81 7.47 -9.63
N THR A 506 -16.63 7.33 -10.22
CA THR A 506 -16.25 6.17 -11.04
C THR A 506 -14.95 5.53 -10.59
N SER A 507 -14.48 5.85 -9.40
CA SER A 507 -13.24 5.29 -8.87
C SER A 507 -13.28 5.09 -7.36
N LEU A 508 -12.46 4.16 -6.89
CA LEU A 508 -12.14 3.91 -5.49
C LEU A 508 -10.67 4.23 -5.26
N ASP A 509 -10.38 5.12 -4.34
CA ASP A 509 -9.03 5.40 -3.91
C ASP A 509 -8.73 4.59 -2.64
N LEU A 510 -7.79 3.65 -2.74
CA LEU A 510 -7.31 2.81 -1.65
C LEU A 510 -5.99 3.36 -1.13
N LYS A 511 -5.93 3.63 0.17
CA LYS A 511 -4.68 3.90 0.89
C LYS A 511 -4.49 2.81 1.93
N ALA A 512 -3.35 2.13 1.92
CA ALA A 512 -3.03 1.13 2.92
C ALA A 512 -1.61 1.33 3.45
N THR A 513 -1.44 1.12 4.76
CA THR A 513 -0.13 1.22 5.42
C THR A 513 0.14 -0.05 6.20
N LEU A 514 1.23 -0.71 5.88
CA LEU A 514 1.72 -1.88 6.59
C LEU A 514 2.89 -1.45 7.49
N HIS A 515 2.73 -1.67 8.79
CA HIS A 515 3.72 -1.32 9.79
C HIS A 515 4.60 -2.52 10.13
N PHE A 516 5.92 -2.31 10.13
CA PHE A 516 6.90 -3.29 10.56
C PHE A 516 7.53 -2.92 11.91
N SER A 517 8.00 -3.93 12.62
CA SER A 517 8.61 -3.75 13.95
C SER A 517 10.11 -3.46 13.90
#